data_17c1717956a44aa1491fa3f7b70abb02
#
_entry.id   17c1717956a44aa1491fa3f7b70abb02
#
_cell.length_a   1.000
_cell.length_b   1.000
_cell.length_c   1.000
_cell.angle_alpha   90.00
_cell.angle_beta   90.00
_cell.angle_gamma   90.00
#
_symmetry.space_group_name_H-M   'P 1'
#
loop_
_entity.id
_entity.type
_entity.pdbx_description
1 polymer ?
#
loop_
_entity_poly.entity_id
_entity_poly.type
_entity_poly.pdbx_seq_one_letter_code
_entity_poly.pdbx_strand_id
1 'polypeptide(L)'
;GYKTKYMANEIKSVEYGLEKIFEGAQDFLPLLGTDYVEFIVGNAKQAAHYYKTAFGFQSVAYAGLETGLRDRASYVLKQDKIRFVFTTPLTADSPLNDHIVKHGDGVKVVALWVEDARKSFEETTKRGAKVYMEPTVETDEFGEVVRAGIYTYGETVHMFVERKNYNGTFLPGYKEWKSDYNPAPTGLKYVDHMVGNVGWNEMNTWVKWYEDVMGFVNFLSFDDKQITTEYSALMSKVMSNGNGRIKFPINEPAEGKKKSQIEEYLDFYGGAGVQHIAIATDDIITTVSDLKSRGVEFLSQPPQAYYDAVPARLGAHKDCLLYTSDAA
;
A
#
# COMPACT_ATOMS: atom_id res chain seq x y z
N GLY A 1 -8.68 -23.58 -16.40
CA GLY A 1 -7.40 -24.27 -16.41
C GLY A 1 -6.29 -23.61 -17.23
N TYR A 2 -6.62 -22.73 -18.17
CA TYR A 2 -5.61 -22.09 -19.03
C TYR A 2 -5.15 -20.71 -18.50
N LYS A 3 -6.01 -19.99 -17.82
CA LYS A 3 -5.65 -18.67 -17.26
C LYS A 3 -4.82 -18.75 -15.99
N THR A 4 -5.13 -19.73 -15.14
CA THR A 4 -4.26 -20.03 -14.00
C THR A 4 -2.86 -20.42 -14.47
N LYS A 5 -2.77 -21.01 -15.67
CA LYS A 5 -1.48 -21.39 -16.27
C LYS A 5 -0.76 -20.20 -16.94
N TYR A 6 -1.50 -19.23 -17.50
CA TYR A 6 -0.89 -18.03 -18.12
C TYR A 6 -0.46 -17.00 -17.09
N MET A 7 -1.33 -16.70 -16.11
CA MET A 7 -0.93 -15.85 -14.96
C MET A 7 0.13 -16.55 -14.10
N ALA A 8 0.04 -17.87 -13.91
CA ALA A 8 1.10 -18.63 -13.24
C ALA A 8 2.40 -18.69 -14.05
N ASN A 9 2.34 -18.65 -15.38
CA ASN A 9 3.53 -18.58 -16.22
C ASN A 9 4.10 -17.15 -16.30
N GLU A 10 3.26 -16.11 -16.29
CA GLU A 10 3.72 -14.72 -16.17
C GLU A 10 4.28 -14.44 -14.77
N ILE A 11 3.61 -14.91 -13.72
CA ILE A 11 4.13 -14.84 -12.35
C ILE A 11 5.42 -15.63 -12.22
N LYS A 12 5.49 -16.84 -12.77
CA LYS A 12 6.73 -17.62 -12.80
C LYS A 12 7.81 -16.99 -13.66
N SER A 13 7.48 -16.34 -14.77
CA SER A 13 8.47 -15.63 -15.59
C SER A 13 8.96 -14.35 -14.93
N VAL A 14 8.10 -13.68 -14.16
CA VAL A 14 8.45 -12.51 -13.34
C VAL A 14 9.29 -12.93 -12.12
N GLU A 15 8.90 -13.99 -11.42
CA GLU A 15 9.70 -14.58 -10.33
C GLU A 15 11.06 -15.07 -10.86
N TYR A 16 11.08 -15.76 -11.97
CA TYR A 16 12.33 -16.21 -12.62
C TYR A 16 13.18 -15.05 -13.14
N GLY A 17 12.56 -13.97 -13.62
CA GLY A 17 13.24 -12.74 -14.00
C GLY A 17 13.86 -12.01 -12.81
N LEU A 18 13.14 -11.96 -11.68
CA LEU A 18 13.66 -11.42 -10.42
C LEU A 18 14.77 -12.28 -9.84
N GLU A 19 14.63 -13.61 -9.84
CA GLU A 19 15.68 -14.54 -9.43
C GLU A 19 16.94 -14.32 -10.26
N LYS A 20 16.86 -14.19 -11.58
CA LYS A 20 18.01 -13.90 -12.45
C LYS A 20 18.65 -12.53 -12.17
N ILE A 21 17.85 -11.51 -11.87
CA ILE A 21 18.37 -10.17 -11.57
C ILE A 21 19.11 -10.17 -10.24
N PHE A 22 18.65 -10.99 -9.28
CA PHE A 22 19.27 -11.10 -7.95
C PHE A 22 20.24 -12.29 -7.82
N GLU A 23 20.43 -13.11 -8.88
CA GLU A 23 21.35 -14.23 -8.86
C GLU A 23 22.78 -13.73 -8.62
N GLY A 24 23.30 -14.00 -7.43
CA GLY A 24 24.62 -13.56 -6.99
C GLY A 24 24.70 -12.15 -6.40
N ALA A 25 23.61 -11.39 -6.34
CA ALA A 25 23.55 -10.11 -5.65
C ALA A 25 23.22 -10.34 -4.17
N GLN A 26 24.02 -9.76 -3.28
CA GLN A 26 23.71 -9.76 -1.86
C GLN A 26 22.58 -8.74 -1.61
N ASP A 27 21.40 -9.22 -1.20
CA ASP A 27 20.31 -8.34 -0.76
C ASP A 27 20.71 -7.62 0.53
N PHE A 28 20.98 -6.33 0.44
CA PHE A 28 21.36 -5.52 1.60
C PHE A 28 20.17 -5.04 2.42
N LEU A 29 18.95 -5.17 1.90
CA LEU A 29 17.70 -4.79 2.56
C LEU A 29 16.66 -5.91 2.42
N PRO A 30 16.82 -7.03 3.13
CA PRO A 30 15.83 -8.11 3.11
C PRO A 30 14.52 -7.64 3.76
N LEU A 31 13.44 -7.65 2.97
CA LEU A 31 12.09 -7.30 3.42
C LEU A 31 11.24 -8.57 3.48
N LEU A 32 10.61 -8.82 4.62
CA LEU A 32 9.79 -10.00 4.84
C LEU A 32 8.36 -9.82 4.33
N GLY A 33 7.90 -8.58 4.23
CA GLY A 33 6.58 -8.22 3.76
C GLY A 33 6.15 -6.83 4.20
N THR A 34 4.91 -6.47 3.89
CA THR A 34 4.27 -5.28 4.45
C THR A 34 3.82 -5.57 5.88
N ASP A 35 4.22 -4.73 6.83
CA ASP A 35 3.81 -4.86 8.23
C ASP A 35 2.44 -4.21 8.47
N TYR A 36 2.32 -2.94 8.21
CA TYR A 36 1.07 -2.19 8.28
C TYR A 36 1.08 -0.98 7.35
N VAL A 37 -0.10 -0.43 7.11
CA VAL A 37 -0.28 0.86 6.45
C VAL A 37 -1.00 1.79 7.42
N GLU A 38 -0.41 2.97 7.71
CA GLU A 38 -1.02 3.97 8.57
C GLU A 38 -1.57 5.14 7.76
N PHE A 39 -2.83 5.43 8.01
CA PHE A 39 -3.56 6.56 7.44
C PHE A 39 -3.70 7.64 8.51
N ILE A 40 -3.40 8.88 8.16
CA ILE A 40 -3.81 10.03 8.96
C ILE A 40 -5.16 10.49 8.43
N VAL A 41 -6.15 10.55 9.32
CA VAL A 41 -7.55 10.81 8.95
C VAL A 41 -8.19 11.82 9.91
N GLY A 42 -9.22 12.49 9.44
CA GLY A 42 -9.94 13.48 10.24
C GLY A 42 -10.73 12.87 11.39
N ASN A 43 -11.23 11.63 11.24
CA ASN A 43 -11.93 10.89 12.28
C ASN A 43 -11.62 9.40 12.19
N ALA A 44 -10.66 8.95 12.98
CA ALA A 44 -10.20 7.56 12.96
C ALA A 44 -11.26 6.57 13.44
N LYS A 45 -12.12 6.95 14.38
CA LYS A 45 -13.20 6.08 14.87
C LYS A 45 -14.23 5.80 13.77
N GLN A 46 -14.62 6.81 13.00
CA GLN A 46 -15.53 6.65 11.86
C GLN A 46 -14.85 5.85 10.73
N ALA A 47 -13.60 6.14 10.39
CA ALA A 47 -12.85 5.39 9.39
C ALA A 47 -12.76 3.91 9.78
N ALA A 48 -12.39 3.60 11.02
CA ALA A 48 -12.33 2.23 11.52
C ALA A 48 -13.69 1.52 11.41
N HIS A 49 -14.78 2.19 11.78
CA HIS A 49 -16.12 1.61 11.67
C HIS A 49 -16.50 1.31 10.21
N TYR A 50 -16.19 2.21 9.28
CA TYR A 50 -16.43 1.99 7.85
C TYR A 50 -15.68 0.77 7.33
N TYR A 51 -14.39 0.65 7.61
CA TYR A 51 -13.59 -0.48 7.14
C TYR A 51 -13.96 -1.81 7.82
N LYS A 52 -14.45 -1.77 9.06
CA LYS A 52 -15.05 -2.94 9.69
C LYS A 52 -16.34 -3.35 8.97
N THR A 53 -17.27 -2.43 8.84
CA THR A 53 -18.61 -2.71 8.32
C THR A 53 -18.59 -3.06 6.83
N ALA A 54 -17.95 -2.22 6.02
CA ALA A 54 -17.98 -2.33 4.56
C ALA A 54 -16.95 -3.33 4.02
N PHE A 55 -15.76 -3.41 4.62
CA PHE A 55 -14.67 -4.25 4.13
C PHE A 55 -14.46 -5.54 4.93
N GLY A 56 -15.08 -5.69 6.10
CA GLY A 56 -14.96 -6.90 6.91
C GLY A 56 -13.66 -7.00 7.72
N PHE A 57 -13.03 -5.88 8.02
CA PHE A 57 -11.89 -5.86 8.93
C PHE A 57 -12.33 -6.11 10.37
N GLN A 58 -11.43 -6.68 11.16
CA GLN A 58 -11.62 -6.95 12.59
C GLN A 58 -10.81 -5.95 13.43
N SER A 59 -11.37 -5.56 14.58
CA SER A 59 -10.65 -4.75 15.58
C SER A 59 -9.48 -5.54 16.17
N VAL A 60 -8.32 -4.93 16.27
CA VAL A 60 -7.11 -5.57 16.83
C VAL A 60 -6.59 -4.83 18.03
N ALA A 61 -6.31 -3.54 17.88
CA ALA A 61 -5.66 -2.75 18.90
C ALA A 61 -6.09 -1.28 18.85
N TYR A 62 -5.87 -0.59 19.95
CA TYR A 62 -6.15 0.83 20.12
C TYR A 62 -5.05 1.50 20.94
N ALA A 63 -4.72 2.71 20.58
CA ALA A 63 -3.93 3.63 21.38
C ALA A 63 -4.55 5.03 21.35
N GLY A 64 -4.62 5.70 22.49
CA GLY A 64 -5.25 7.02 22.63
C GLY A 64 -5.20 7.49 24.07
N LEU A 65 -6.20 8.27 24.47
CA LEU A 65 -6.26 8.84 25.83
C LEU A 65 -6.14 7.78 26.93
N GLU A 66 -6.79 6.65 26.76
CA GLU A 66 -6.81 5.53 27.72
C GLU A 66 -5.47 4.81 27.82
N THR A 67 -4.58 5.01 26.87
CA THR A 67 -3.22 4.46 26.86
C THR A 67 -2.14 5.51 27.12
N GLY A 68 -2.53 6.76 27.44
CA GLY A 68 -1.62 7.84 27.78
C GLY A 68 -1.22 8.76 26.63
N LEU A 69 -1.73 8.55 25.41
CA LEU A 69 -1.55 9.48 24.28
C LEU A 69 -2.56 10.63 24.42
N ARG A 70 -2.06 11.87 24.36
CA ARG A 70 -2.91 13.06 24.53
C ARG A 70 -3.26 13.75 23.23
N ASP A 71 -2.40 13.66 22.23
CA ASP A 71 -2.50 14.41 20.98
C ASP A 71 -3.16 13.62 19.84
N ARG A 72 -3.34 12.30 20.00
CA ARG A 72 -3.82 11.40 18.95
C ARG A 72 -4.53 10.17 19.47
N ALA A 73 -5.31 9.55 18.59
CA ALA A 73 -5.84 8.21 18.76
C ALA A 73 -5.62 7.38 17.50
N SER A 74 -5.28 6.12 17.68
CA SER A 74 -5.01 5.17 16.61
C SER A 74 -5.85 3.89 16.79
N TYR A 75 -6.52 3.48 15.72
CA TYR A 75 -7.32 2.26 15.65
C TYR A 75 -6.67 1.29 14.67
N VAL A 76 -6.38 0.08 15.12
CA VAL A 76 -5.74 -0.96 14.31
C VAL A 76 -6.77 -2.00 13.92
N LEU A 77 -6.90 -2.21 12.62
CA LEU A 77 -7.76 -3.21 12.01
C LEU A 77 -6.93 -4.25 11.27
N LYS A 78 -7.45 -5.47 11.20
CA LYS A 78 -6.82 -6.58 10.49
C LYS A 78 -7.84 -7.38 9.68
N GLN A 79 -7.43 -7.81 8.50
CA GLN A 79 -8.08 -8.86 7.75
C GLN A 79 -7.01 -9.72 7.10
N ASP A 80 -6.95 -11.01 7.43
CA ASP A 80 -5.90 -11.94 7.04
C ASP A 80 -4.49 -11.35 7.35
N LYS A 81 -3.68 -11.05 6.34
CA LYS A 81 -2.34 -10.47 6.49
C LYS A 81 -2.31 -8.94 6.41
N ILE A 82 -3.47 -8.31 6.21
CA ILE A 82 -3.57 -6.85 6.07
C ILE A 82 -3.75 -6.23 7.44
N ARG A 83 -2.92 -5.23 7.79
CA ARG A 83 -3.11 -4.36 8.94
C ARG A 83 -3.22 -2.92 8.49
N PHE A 84 -4.34 -2.28 8.81
CA PHE A 84 -4.55 -0.85 8.63
C PHE A 84 -4.60 -0.16 9.98
N VAL A 85 -3.92 0.96 10.09
CA VAL A 85 -3.91 1.84 11.25
C VAL A 85 -4.52 3.16 10.85
N PHE A 86 -5.59 3.57 11.54
CA PHE A 86 -6.22 4.88 11.33
C PHE A 86 -5.90 5.76 12.53
N THR A 87 -5.22 6.87 12.28
CA THR A 87 -4.76 7.80 13.31
C THR A 87 -5.35 9.18 13.08
N THR A 88 -5.89 9.78 14.12
CA THR A 88 -6.51 11.10 14.11
C THR A 88 -5.86 12.01 15.16
N PRO A 89 -5.66 13.31 14.90
CA PRO A 89 -5.30 14.28 15.92
C PRO A 89 -6.46 14.47 16.91
N LEU A 90 -6.15 14.64 18.19
CA LEU A 90 -7.12 14.92 19.26
C LEU A 90 -7.03 16.35 19.80
N THR A 91 -5.96 17.06 19.52
CA THR A 91 -5.74 18.44 20.00
C THR A 91 -5.37 19.35 18.84
N ALA A 92 -5.68 20.65 18.96
CA ALA A 92 -5.43 21.62 17.93
C ALA A 92 -3.92 21.82 17.63
N ASP A 93 -3.07 21.54 18.59
CA ASP A 93 -1.61 21.63 18.50
C ASP A 93 -0.92 20.35 18.08
N SER A 94 -1.67 19.30 17.82
CA SER A 94 -1.11 18.05 17.29
C SER A 94 -0.44 18.28 15.93
N PRO A 95 0.81 17.80 15.73
CA PRO A 95 1.51 17.94 14.45
C PRO A 95 0.81 17.18 13.31
N LEU A 96 -0.09 16.26 13.61
CA LEU A 96 -0.90 15.55 12.61
C LEU A 96 -1.89 16.46 11.90
N ASN A 97 -2.24 17.62 12.49
CA ASN A 97 -3.12 18.59 11.83
C ASN A 97 -2.50 19.16 10.55
N ASP A 98 -1.18 19.31 10.49
CA ASP A 98 -0.51 19.79 9.29
C ASP A 98 -0.73 18.83 8.09
N HIS A 99 -0.70 17.53 8.35
CA HIS A 99 -1.03 16.53 7.34
C HIS A 99 -2.49 16.65 6.86
N ILE A 100 -3.43 16.78 7.79
CA ILE A 100 -4.85 16.91 7.46
C ILE A 100 -5.13 18.18 6.66
N VAL A 101 -4.55 19.30 7.06
CA VAL A 101 -4.73 20.58 6.37
C VAL A 101 -4.16 20.54 4.94
N LYS A 102 -3.00 19.92 4.77
CA LYS A 102 -2.32 19.86 3.47
C LYS A 102 -2.90 18.79 2.54
N HIS A 103 -3.20 17.61 3.07
CA HIS A 103 -3.50 16.42 2.27
C HIS A 103 -4.92 15.91 2.43
N GLY A 104 -5.63 16.26 3.52
CA GLY A 104 -6.83 15.54 3.93
C GLY A 104 -6.49 14.14 4.47
N ASP A 105 -7.41 13.22 4.34
CA ASP A 105 -7.19 11.83 4.71
C ASP A 105 -6.25 11.16 3.70
N GLY A 106 -5.23 10.47 4.19
CA GLY A 106 -4.28 9.81 3.31
C GLY A 106 -3.26 8.94 4.04
N VAL A 107 -2.50 8.18 3.27
CA VAL A 107 -1.44 7.31 3.79
C VAL A 107 -0.24 8.15 4.22
N LYS A 108 0.18 7.97 5.46
CA LYS A 108 1.42 8.55 6.01
C LYS A 108 2.54 7.54 6.01
N VAL A 109 2.27 6.31 6.45
CA VAL A 109 3.29 5.29 6.68
C VAL A 109 2.97 4.03 5.89
N VAL A 110 3.96 3.59 5.13
CA VAL A 110 4.05 2.25 4.56
C VAL A 110 5.11 1.50 5.35
N ALA A 111 4.68 0.68 6.31
CA ALA A 111 5.58 -0.03 7.19
C ALA A 111 5.99 -1.39 6.62
N LEU A 112 7.28 -1.69 6.70
CA LEU A 112 7.92 -2.85 6.14
C LEU A 112 8.43 -3.75 7.28
N TRP A 113 8.08 -5.02 7.23
CA TRP A 113 8.53 -6.02 8.19
C TRP A 113 9.95 -6.48 7.84
N VAL A 114 10.84 -6.40 8.85
CA VAL A 114 12.27 -6.73 8.72
C VAL A 114 12.77 -7.58 9.89
N GLU A 115 13.87 -8.30 9.67
CA GLU A 115 14.56 -9.04 10.73
C GLU A 115 15.39 -8.12 11.65
N ASP A 116 15.92 -7.04 11.11
CA ASP A 116 16.80 -6.11 11.82
C ASP A 116 16.53 -4.67 11.38
N ALA A 117 15.80 -3.92 12.21
CA ALA A 117 15.41 -2.55 11.90
C ALA A 117 16.59 -1.57 11.94
N ARG A 118 17.57 -1.80 12.83
CA ARG A 118 18.78 -0.95 12.90
C ARG A 118 19.62 -1.08 11.65
N LYS A 119 19.86 -2.32 11.21
CA LYS A 119 20.61 -2.58 9.99
C LYS A 119 19.90 -2.03 8.75
N SER A 120 18.59 -2.21 8.65
CA SER A 120 17.78 -1.64 7.57
C SER A 120 17.87 -0.12 7.51
N PHE A 121 17.79 0.54 8.66
CA PHE A 121 17.96 1.98 8.78
C PHE A 121 19.37 2.44 8.40
N GLU A 122 20.40 1.78 8.91
CA GLU A 122 21.80 2.11 8.63
C GLU A 122 22.13 1.98 7.14
N GLU A 123 21.73 0.88 6.50
CA GLU A 123 21.98 0.67 5.08
C GLU A 123 21.25 1.71 4.20
N THR A 124 20.01 2.02 4.50
CA THR A 124 19.24 2.97 3.68
C THR A 124 19.71 4.42 3.89
N THR A 125 20.03 4.83 5.10
CA THR A 125 20.55 6.19 5.39
C THR A 125 21.96 6.38 4.84
N LYS A 126 22.83 5.38 4.94
CA LYS A 126 24.16 5.38 4.31
C LYS A 126 24.05 5.57 2.79
N ARG A 127 22.98 5.11 2.17
CA ARG A 127 22.71 5.22 0.73
C ARG A 127 21.94 6.49 0.35
N GLY A 128 21.68 7.38 1.30
CA GLY A 128 21.11 8.70 1.06
C GLY A 128 19.65 8.89 1.47
N ALA A 129 19.03 7.92 2.16
CA ALA A 129 17.69 8.13 2.72
C ALA A 129 17.69 9.21 3.78
N LYS A 130 16.64 10.05 3.78
CA LYS A 130 16.42 11.04 4.83
C LYS A 130 15.79 10.38 6.05
N VAL A 131 16.33 10.70 7.22
CA VAL A 131 15.83 10.18 8.50
C VAL A 131 14.46 10.75 8.83
N TYR A 132 13.51 9.86 9.12
CA TYR A 132 12.24 10.22 9.76
C TYR A 132 12.27 9.92 11.26
N MET A 133 12.70 8.72 11.64
CA MET A 133 12.81 8.30 13.03
C MET A 133 14.05 7.42 13.19
N GLU A 134 14.93 7.82 14.13
CA GLU A 134 16.08 7.00 14.54
C GLU A 134 15.63 5.65 15.10
N PRO A 135 16.46 4.60 15.04
CA PRO A 135 16.13 3.31 15.64
C PRO A 135 15.74 3.46 17.11
N THR A 136 14.54 3.01 17.42
CA THR A 136 13.93 3.14 18.75
C THR A 136 13.43 1.77 19.21
N VAL A 137 13.78 1.40 20.45
CA VAL A 137 13.24 0.22 21.10
C VAL A 137 12.01 0.61 21.90
N GLU A 138 10.90 -0.02 21.60
CA GLU A 138 9.64 0.13 22.30
C GLU A 138 9.36 -1.18 23.04
N THR A 139 8.97 -1.10 24.31
CA THR A 139 8.75 -2.28 25.17
C THR A 139 7.43 -2.19 25.92
N ASP A 140 6.85 -3.35 26.17
CA ASP A 140 5.77 -3.55 27.14
C ASP A 140 5.86 -4.97 27.75
N GLU A 141 4.82 -5.40 28.45
CA GLU A 141 4.76 -6.74 29.07
C GLU A 141 4.86 -7.91 28.08
N PHE A 142 4.64 -7.66 26.78
CA PHE A 142 4.67 -8.69 25.73
C PHE A 142 6.00 -8.75 24.96
N GLY A 143 6.98 -7.96 25.35
CA GLY A 143 8.31 -7.95 24.74
C GLY A 143 8.72 -6.61 24.17
N GLU A 144 9.51 -6.67 23.10
CA GLU A 144 10.06 -5.47 22.47
C GLU A 144 9.87 -5.46 20.94
N VAL A 145 9.69 -4.26 20.39
CA VAL A 145 9.72 -3.97 18.97
C VAL A 145 10.80 -2.92 18.72
N VAL A 146 11.60 -3.08 17.69
CA VAL A 146 12.51 -2.05 17.21
C VAL A 146 11.93 -1.45 15.94
N ARG A 147 11.81 -0.13 15.92
CA ARG A 147 11.36 0.61 14.73
C ARG A 147 12.35 1.69 14.35
N ALA A 148 12.45 1.94 13.06
CA ALA A 148 13.18 3.06 12.48
C ALA A 148 12.46 3.53 11.23
N GLY A 149 12.62 4.78 10.83
CA GLY A 149 11.88 5.30 9.69
C GLY A 149 12.70 6.20 8.78
N ILE A 150 12.41 6.13 7.51
CA ILE A 150 12.98 6.98 6.46
C ILE A 150 11.87 7.63 5.64
N TYR A 151 12.13 8.81 5.11
CA TYR A 151 11.25 9.43 4.12
C TYR A 151 11.40 8.78 2.75
N THR A 152 10.31 8.70 2.02
CA THR A 152 10.27 8.44 0.58
C THR A 152 9.66 9.65 -0.14
N TYR A 153 8.95 9.48 -1.24
CA TYR A 153 8.36 10.60 -1.99
C TYR A 153 7.37 11.41 -1.14
N GLY A 154 7.38 12.72 -1.37
CA GLY A 154 6.52 13.66 -0.64
C GLY A 154 6.80 13.63 0.87
N GLU A 155 5.75 13.45 1.64
CA GLU A 155 5.81 13.30 3.11
C GLU A 155 5.55 11.86 3.57
N THR A 156 5.57 10.91 2.64
CA THR A 156 5.36 9.48 2.90
C THR A 156 6.60 8.87 3.56
N VAL A 157 6.37 7.94 4.47
CA VAL A 157 7.40 7.33 5.31
C VAL A 157 7.40 5.81 5.13
N HIS A 158 8.58 5.22 5.05
CA HIS A 158 8.79 3.80 5.28
C HIS A 158 9.29 3.59 6.71
N MET A 159 8.50 2.85 7.51
CA MET A 159 8.94 2.34 8.81
C MET A 159 9.49 0.93 8.63
N PHE A 160 10.66 0.65 9.20
CA PHE A 160 11.18 -0.69 9.37
C PHE A 160 10.73 -1.22 10.73
N VAL A 161 10.07 -2.37 10.76
CA VAL A 161 9.48 -2.95 11.96
C VAL A 161 10.10 -4.31 12.23
N GLU A 162 10.85 -4.41 13.32
CA GLU A 162 11.43 -5.65 13.83
C GLU A 162 10.62 -6.11 15.04
N ARG A 163 9.86 -7.19 14.87
CA ARG A 163 8.92 -7.68 15.89
C ARG A 163 9.16 -9.12 16.35
N LYS A 164 10.32 -9.68 16.07
CA LYS A 164 10.65 -11.07 16.41
C LYS A 164 10.62 -11.38 17.91
N ASN A 165 10.81 -10.37 18.75
CA ASN A 165 10.80 -10.49 20.22
C ASN A 165 9.53 -9.91 20.85
N TYR A 166 8.42 -9.88 20.10
CA TYR A 166 7.16 -9.29 20.54
C TYR A 166 5.97 -10.23 20.30
N ASN A 167 5.18 -10.46 21.37
CA ASN A 167 4.00 -11.32 21.34
C ASN A 167 2.69 -10.57 21.62
N GLY A 168 2.72 -9.23 21.60
CA GLY A 168 1.52 -8.40 21.78
C GLY A 168 0.66 -8.33 20.53
N THR A 169 -0.46 -7.62 20.65
CA THR A 169 -1.48 -7.54 19.57
C THR A 169 -1.02 -6.76 18.37
N PHE A 170 -0.21 -5.70 18.56
CA PHE A 170 0.27 -4.86 17.46
C PHE A 170 1.65 -4.26 17.75
N LEU A 171 1.74 -3.23 18.58
CA LEU A 171 2.97 -2.57 19.00
C LEU A 171 2.90 -2.23 20.50
N PRO A 172 4.04 -2.10 21.18
CA PRO A 172 4.06 -1.58 22.54
C PRO A 172 3.32 -0.23 22.65
N GLY A 173 2.57 -0.04 23.74
CA GLY A 173 1.73 1.14 23.94
C GLY A 173 0.31 1.02 23.42
N TYR A 174 0.02 0.02 22.60
CA TYR A 174 -1.33 -0.32 22.17
C TYR A 174 -1.98 -1.33 23.13
N LYS A 175 -3.28 -1.17 23.35
CA LYS A 175 -4.10 -2.17 24.05
C LYS A 175 -4.90 -2.97 23.05
N GLU A 176 -5.19 -4.23 23.41
CA GLU A 176 -6.13 -5.05 22.68
C GLU A 176 -7.48 -4.33 22.60
N TRP A 177 -8.04 -4.25 21.41
CA TRP A 177 -9.36 -3.69 21.18
C TRP A 177 -10.39 -4.80 21.04
N LYS A 178 -11.06 -5.13 22.16
CA LYS A 178 -12.18 -6.05 22.19
C LYS A 178 -13.44 -5.34 21.71
N SER A 179 -14.07 -5.90 20.69
CA SER A 179 -15.32 -5.38 20.13
C SER A 179 -16.33 -6.50 19.99
N ASP A 180 -17.57 -6.24 20.41
CA ASP A 180 -18.68 -7.16 20.20
C ASP A 180 -19.21 -7.10 18.76
N TYR A 181 -18.80 -6.10 18.01
CA TYR A 181 -19.15 -5.90 16.60
C TYR A 181 -17.99 -6.29 15.68
N ASN A 182 -18.07 -7.48 15.12
CA ASN A 182 -17.07 -8.02 14.21
C ASN A 182 -17.75 -8.61 12.97
N PRO A 183 -17.98 -7.78 11.92
CA PRO A 183 -18.57 -8.23 10.67
C PRO A 183 -17.72 -9.33 10.01
N ALA A 184 -18.36 -10.18 9.21
CA ALA A 184 -17.66 -11.24 8.51
C ALA A 184 -16.61 -10.66 7.54
N PRO A 185 -15.43 -11.32 7.40
CA PRO A 185 -14.45 -10.95 6.40
C PRO A 185 -15.01 -11.02 4.97
N THR A 186 -14.44 -10.24 4.07
CA THR A 186 -14.87 -10.15 2.65
C THR A 186 -13.93 -10.89 1.69
N GLY A 187 -12.95 -11.62 2.20
CA GLY A 187 -12.00 -12.39 1.38
C GLY A 187 -10.74 -11.62 0.98
N LEU A 188 -10.51 -10.45 1.56
CA LEU A 188 -9.26 -9.70 1.37
C LEU A 188 -8.11 -10.41 2.09
N LYS A 189 -6.97 -10.62 1.41
CA LYS A 189 -5.89 -11.51 1.87
C LYS A 189 -4.63 -10.77 2.30
N TYR A 190 -4.06 -9.97 1.41
CA TYR A 190 -2.82 -9.24 1.63
C TYR A 190 -2.71 -8.04 0.70
N VAL A 191 -1.85 -7.11 1.04
CA VAL A 191 -1.51 -5.98 0.18
C VAL A 191 -0.58 -6.49 -0.93
N ASP A 192 -1.05 -6.44 -2.18
CA ASP A 192 -0.24 -6.85 -3.33
C ASP A 192 0.75 -5.78 -3.75
N HIS A 193 0.28 -4.55 -3.89
CA HIS A 193 1.12 -3.40 -4.22
C HIS A 193 0.52 -2.09 -3.72
N MET A 194 1.37 -1.06 -3.62
CA MET A 194 0.97 0.31 -3.30
C MET A 194 1.60 1.26 -4.31
N VAL A 195 0.77 2.10 -4.90
CA VAL A 195 1.16 3.00 -5.99
C VAL A 195 1.44 4.38 -5.45
N GLY A 196 2.62 4.91 -5.77
CA GLY A 196 2.98 6.30 -5.52
C GLY A 196 2.81 7.17 -6.76
N ASN A 197 2.11 8.30 -6.61
CA ASN A 197 2.10 9.36 -7.61
C ASN A 197 3.15 10.40 -7.26
N VAL A 198 3.98 10.74 -8.22
CA VAL A 198 5.03 11.77 -8.10
C VAL A 198 4.83 12.86 -9.15
N GLY A 199 5.54 13.97 -9.01
CA GLY A 199 5.42 15.12 -9.92
C GLY A 199 5.91 14.85 -11.33
N TRP A 200 5.67 15.81 -12.21
CA TRP A 200 6.13 15.79 -13.60
C TRP A 200 7.64 15.56 -13.67
N ASN A 201 8.05 14.57 -14.48
CA ASN A 201 9.46 14.20 -14.69
C ASN A 201 10.19 13.71 -13.42
N GLU A 202 9.47 13.34 -12.37
CA GLU A 202 10.05 12.84 -11.12
C GLU A 202 10.05 11.31 -11.01
N MET A 203 9.34 10.59 -11.87
CA MET A 203 9.25 9.13 -11.84
C MET A 203 10.64 8.47 -11.83
N ASN A 204 11.51 8.85 -12.77
CA ASN A 204 12.85 8.26 -12.87
C ASN A 204 13.73 8.63 -11.67
N THR A 205 13.54 9.79 -11.06
CA THR A 205 14.23 10.18 -9.83
C THR A 205 13.88 9.23 -8.68
N TRP A 206 12.61 8.91 -8.52
CA TRP A 206 12.15 8.01 -7.46
C TRP A 206 12.43 6.54 -7.76
N VAL A 207 12.36 6.12 -9.03
CA VAL A 207 12.83 4.80 -9.47
C VAL A 207 14.30 4.61 -9.09
N LYS A 208 15.15 5.57 -9.42
CA LYS A 208 16.57 5.54 -9.04
C LYS A 208 16.77 5.53 -7.52
N TRP A 209 15.98 6.29 -6.79
CA TRP A 209 16.03 6.28 -5.33
C TRP A 209 15.73 4.88 -4.77
N TYR A 210 14.67 4.20 -5.25
CA TYR A 210 14.37 2.83 -4.81
C TYR A 210 15.45 1.83 -5.20
N GLU A 211 16.08 2.00 -6.36
CA GLU A 211 17.23 1.18 -6.78
C GLU A 211 18.44 1.39 -5.86
N ASP A 212 18.85 2.63 -5.69
CA ASP A 212 20.08 2.97 -4.97
C ASP A 212 19.96 2.81 -3.45
N VAL A 213 18.82 3.19 -2.89
CA VAL A 213 18.60 3.25 -1.43
C VAL A 213 18.04 1.94 -0.89
N MET A 214 17.11 1.31 -1.60
CA MET A 214 16.42 0.11 -1.12
C MET A 214 16.78 -1.16 -1.89
N GLY A 215 17.59 -1.08 -2.93
CA GLY A 215 18.00 -2.24 -3.72
C GLY A 215 16.87 -2.85 -4.54
N PHE A 216 15.82 -2.08 -4.83
CA PHE A 216 14.73 -2.53 -5.68
C PHE A 216 15.16 -2.58 -7.13
N VAL A 217 14.41 -3.30 -7.93
CA VAL A 217 14.59 -3.38 -9.37
C VAL A 217 13.31 -2.95 -10.08
N ASN A 218 13.50 -2.30 -11.24
CA ASN A 218 12.40 -2.04 -12.17
C ASN A 218 12.17 -3.29 -13.03
N PHE A 219 11.10 -4.02 -12.78
CA PHE A 219 10.79 -5.23 -13.51
C PHE A 219 9.70 -5.04 -14.58
N LEU A 220 8.99 -3.91 -14.56
CA LEU A 220 7.94 -3.59 -15.51
C LEU A 220 7.86 -2.09 -15.71
N SER A 221 7.72 -1.68 -16.96
CA SER A 221 7.53 -0.27 -17.34
C SER A 221 6.37 -0.14 -18.30
N PHE A 222 5.55 0.89 -18.09
CA PHE A 222 4.46 1.25 -18.97
C PHE A 222 4.69 2.68 -19.46
N ASP A 223 4.62 2.89 -20.76
CA ASP A 223 4.65 4.22 -21.36
C ASP A 223 3.22 4.76 -21.59
N ASP A 224 3.15 6.02 -22.00
CA ASP A 224 1.90 6.70 -22.31
C ASP A 224 1.06 6.02 -23.40
N LYS A 225 1.67 5.25 -24.30
CA LYS A 225 0.98 4.53 -25.38
C LYS A 225 0.33 3.24 -24.91
N GLN A 226 0.87 2.61 -23.86
CA GLN A 226 0.39 1.33 -23.33
C GLN A 226 -0.76 1.49 -22.35
N ILE A 227 -0.80 2.60 -21.60
CA ILE A 227 -1.81 2.84 -20.55
C ILE A 227 -2.77 3.97 -20.93
N THR A 228 -2.50 4.70 -22.01
CA THR A 228 -3.29 5.87 -22.40
C THR A 228 -4.67 5.49 -22.90
N THR A 229 -5.71 6.06 -22.30
CA THR A 229 -6.99 6.27 -22.97
C THR A 229 -6.89 7.50 -23.88
N GLU A 230 -7.80 7.67 -24.83
CA GLU A 230 -7.82 8.84 -25.72
C GLU A 230 -7.72 10.20 -24.99
N TYR A 231 -8.03 10.22 -23.70
CA TYR A 231 -8.20 11.44 -22.91
C TYR A 231 -7.24 11.58 -21.72
N SER A 232 -6.60 10.51 -21.27
CA SER A 232 -5.76 10.54 -20.07
C SER A 232 -4.49 9.73 -20.29
N ALA A 233 -3.34 10.28 -19.87
CA ALA A 233 -2.04 9.67 -20.04
C ALA A 233 -1.28 9.62 -18.71
N LEU A 234 -0.55 8.52 -18.50
CA LEU A 234 0.39 8.37 -17.40
C LEU A 234 1.61 7.56 -17.83
N MET A 235 2.71 7.74 -17.12
CA MET A 235 3.88 6.88 -17.20
C MET A 235 4.04 6.16 -15.87
N SER A 236 4.35 4.87 -15.90
CA SER A 236 4.47 4.04 -14.72
C SER A 236 5.65 3.09 -14.83
N LYS A 237 6.39 2.97 -13.72
CA LYS A 237 7.44 1.95 -13.55
C LYS A 237 7.18 1.21 -12.25
N VAL A 238 7.23 -0.12 -12.29
CA VAL A 238 6.97 -0.96 -11.14
C VAL A 238 8.29 -1.41 -10.52
N MET A 239 8.52 -0.97 -9.29
CA MET A 239 9.68 -1.33 -8.50
C MET A 239 9.35 -2.50 -7.59
N SER A 240 10.26 -3.46 -7.47
CA SER A 240 10.09 -4.63 -6.61
C SER A 240 11.36 -4.95 -5.86
N ASN A 241 11.20 -5.48 -4.63
CA ASN A 241 12.31 -6.09 -3.90
C ASN A 241 12.64 -7.49 -4.46
N GLY A 242 13.77 -8.08 -4.02
CA GLY A 242 14.32 -9.30 -4.58
C GLY A 242 13.42 -10.53 -4.54
N ASN A 243 12.55 -10.64 -3.53
CA ASN A 243 11.62 -11.78 -3.42
C ASN A 243 10.25 -11.50 -4.04
N GLY A 244 10.02 -10.33 -4.64
CA GLY A 244 8.76 -9.94 -5.27
C GLY A 244 7.59 -9.71 -4.33
N ARG A 245 7.78 -9.73 -3.01
CA ARG A 245 6.70 -9.53 -2.03
C ARG A 245 6.29 -8.08 -1.87
N ILE A 246 7.20 -7.15 -2.14
CA ILE A 246 6.98 -5.70 -2.07
C ILE A 246 7.06 -5.13 -3.47
N LYS A 247 5.98 -4.52 -3.92
CA LYS A 247 5.87 -3.87 -5.23
C LYS A 247 5.35 -2.46 -5.05
N PHE A 248 6.09 -1.50 -5.59
CA PHE A 248 5.74 -0.09 -5.60
C PHE A 248 5.76 0.46 -7.02
N PRO A 249 4.63 0.45 -7.71
CA PRO A 249 4.50 1.25 -8.94
C PRO A 249 4.66 2.73 -8.64
N ILE A 250 5.42 3.42 -9.47
CA ILE A 250 5.64 4.86 -9.42
C ILE A 250 5.08 5.47 -10.68
N ASN A 251 4.11 6.37 -10.51
CA ASN A 251 3.43 7.05 -11.61
C ASN A 251 3.83 8.51 -11.67
N GLU A 252 3.98 9.03 -12.88
CA GLU A 252 4.02 10.47 -13.16
C GLU A 252 2.94 10.85 -14.17
N PRO A 253 2.50 12.12 -14.20
CA PRO A 253 1.62 12.62 -15.25
C PRO A 253 2.28 12.53 -16.62
N ALA A 254 1.48 12.31 -17.65
CA ALA A 254 1.90 12.44 -19.05
C ALA A 254 0.95 13.38 -19.78
N GLU A 255 1.41 13.99 -20.87
CA GLU A 255 0.60 14.87 -21.68
C GLU A 255 -0.55 14.12 -22.36
N GLY A 256 -1.77 14.66 -22.27
CA GLY A 256 -2.97 14.11 -22.85
C GLY A 256 -3.97 15.20 -23.21
N LYS A 257 -5.06 14.84 -23.87
CA LYS A 257 -6.14 15.77 -24.24
C LYS A 257 -6.89 16.32 -23.03
N LYS A 258 -6.89 15.59 -21.92
CA LYS A 258 -7.46 16.00 -20.64
C LYS A 258 -6.41 15.87 -19.54
N LYS A 259 -6.62 16.59 -18.45
CA LYS A 259 -5.86 16.46 -17.23
C LYS A 259 -5.88 15.01 -16.76
N SER A 260 -4.70 14.43 -16.51
CA SER A 260 -4.59 13.05 -16.07
C SER A 260 -5.05 12.89 -14.62
N GLN A 261 -5.49 11.69 -14.27
CA GLN A 261 -5.83 11.37 -12.87
C GLN A 261 -4.63 11.54 -11.92
N ILE A 262 -3.42 11.34 -12.42
CA ILE A 262 -2.19 11.55 -11.64
C ILE A 262 -2.01 13.04 -11.31
N GLU A 263 -2.22 13.92 -12.28
CA GLU A 263 -2.16 15.36 -12.09
C GLU A 263 -3.28 15.86 -11.14
N GLU A 264 -4.51 15.35 -11.30
CA GLU A 264 -5.62 15.65 -10.38
C GLU A 264 -5.29 15.24 -8.94
N TYR A 265 -4.69 14.07 -8.77
CA TYR A 265 -4.23 13.60 -7.45
C TYR A 265 -3.19 14.56 -6.85
N LEU A 266 -2.17 14.93 -7.61
CA LEU A 266 -1.09 15.83 -7.14
C LEU A 266 -1.64 17.18 -6.70
N ASP A 267 -2.58 17.73 -7.46
CA ASP A 267 -3.22 19.00 -7.11
C ASP A 267 -4.09 18.90 -5.85
N PHE A 268 -4.90 17.85 -5.75
CA PHE A 268 -5.77 17.63 -4.60
C PHE A 268 -4.97 17.30 -3.33
N TYR A 269 -4.00 16.41 -3.45
CA TYR A 269 -3.17 15.99 -2.30
C TYR A 269 -2.12 17.02 -1.90
N GLY A 270 -1.81 17.97 -2.77
CA GLY A 270 -0.78 19.00 -2.54
C GLY A 270 0.64 18.44 -2.64
N GLY A 271 0.86 17.47 -3.52
CA GLY A 271 2.17 16.87 -3.78
C GLY A 271 2.11 15.36 -3.99
N ALA A 272 3.29 14.73 -3.95
CA ALA A 272 3.44 13.29 -4.11
C ALA A 272 2.89 12.52 -2.90
N GLY A 273 2.37 11.32 -3.14
CA GLY A 273 1.85 10.44 -2.10
C GLY A 273 1.36 9.10 -2.65
N VAL A 274 0.82 8.27 -1.76
CA VAL A 274 0.22 6.97 -2.11
C VAL A 274 -1.16 7.19 -2.73
N GLN A 275 -1.30 6.83 -4.00
CA GLN A 275 -2.56 6.98 -4.73
C GLN A 275 -3.56 5.89 -4.38
N HIS A 276 -3.10 4.62 -4.45
CA HIS A 276 -3.97 3.49 -4.13
C HIS A 276 -3.20 2.30 -3.57
N ILE A 277 -3.95 1.43 -2.92
CA ILE A 277 -3.49 0.18 -2.36
C ILE A 277 -4.24 -0.94 -3.06
N ALA A 278 -3.53 -1.82 -3.77
CA ALA A 278 -4.12 -2.99 -4.38
C ALA A 278 -4.08 -4.17 -3.40
N ILE A 279 -5.22 -4.77 -3.19
CA ILE A 279 -5.42 -5.85 -2.24
C ILE A 279 -5.81 -7.12 -2.98
N ALA A 280 -5.12 -8.22 -2.68
CA ALA A 280 -5.36 -9.50 -3.29
C ALA A 280 -6.55 -10.24 -2.64
N THR A 281 -7.27 -11.00 -3.46
CA THR A 281 -8.29 -11.94 -3.04
C THR A 281 -8.18 -13.23 -3.88
N ASP A 282 -8.64 -14.34 -3.33
CA ASP A 282 -8.69 -15.61 -4.07
C ASP A 282 -9.93 -15.71 -4.99
N ASP A 283 -10.98 -14.93 -4.69
CA ASP A 283 -12.24 -14.89 -5.45
C ASP A 283 -12.72 -13.45 -5.58
N ILE A 284 -12.34 -12.80 -6.68
CA ILE A 284 -12.67 -11.40 -6.94
C ILE A 284 -14.17 -11.16 -7.07
N ILE A 285 -14.91 -12.08 -7.67
CA ILE A 285 -16.36 -11.93 -7.90
C ILE A 285 -17.09 -11.92 -6.56
N THR A 286 -16.83 -12.92 -5.71
CA THR A 286 -17.46 -13.00 -4.40
C THR A 286 -17.07 -11.81 -3.53
N THR A 287 -15.79 -11.43 -3.52
CA THR A 287 -15.30 -10.29 -2.73
C THR A 287 -15.93 -8.97 -3.17
N VAL A 288 -15.93 -8.66 -4.47
CA VAL A 288 -16.53 -7.42 -4.99
C VAL A 288 -18.04 -7.39 -4.77
N SER A 289 -18.72 -8.51 -4.99
CA SER A 289 -20.16 -8.63 -4.74
C SER A 289 -20.51 -8.38 -3.27
N ASP A 290 -19.72 -8.94 -2.34
CA ASP A 290 -19.90 -8.73 -0.90
C ASP A 290 -19.64 -7.28 -0.50
N LEU A 291 -18.56 -6.67 -1.00
CA LEU A 291 -18.26 -5.25 -0.78
C LEU A 291 -19.38 -4.34 -1.28
N LYS A 292 -19.90 -4.57 -2.50
CA LYS A 292 -21.03 -3.82 -3.04
C LYS A 292 -22.30 -3.97 -2.19
N SER A 293 -22.58 -5.18 -1.71
CA SER A 293 -23.74 -5.43 -0.83
C SER A 293 -23.66 -4.69 0.50
N ARG A 294 -22.45 -4.37 0.94
CA ARG A 294 -22.18 -3.60 2.18
C ARG A 294 -22.04 -2.08 1.94
N GLY A 295 -22.29 -1.63 0.72
CA GLY A 295 -22.32 -0.21 0.37
C GLY A 295 -20.99 0.38 -0.07
N VAL A 296 -20.00 -0.44 -0.41
CA VAL A 296 -18.77 0.07 -1.04
C VAL A 296 -19.06 0.52 -2.45
N GLU A 297 -18.76 1.76 -2.76
CA GLU A 297 -18.87 2.32 -4.09
C GLU A 297 -17.60 2.01 -4.90
N PHE A 298 -17.80 1.46 -6.09
CA PHE A 298 -16.72 1.22 -7.06
C PHE A 298 -16.77 2.30 -8.15
N LEU A 299 -15.66 2.48 -8.85
CA LEU A 299 -15.65 3.30 -10.05
C LEU A 299 -16.69 2.79 -11.05
N SER A 300 -17.22 3.70 -11.86
CA SER A 300 -18.20 3.34 -12.89
C SER A 300 -17.63 2.24 -13.80
N GLN A 301 -18.49 1.27 -14.11
CA GLN A 301 -18.13 0.22 -15.04
C GLN A 301 -17.78 0.80 -16.42
N PRO A 302 -16.82 0.20 -17.14
CA PRO A 302 -16.57 0.55 -18.52
C PRO A 302 -17.86 0.46 -19.38
N PRO A 303 -17.99 1.23 -20.45
CA PRO A 303 -19.13 1.15 -21.35
C PRO A 303 -19.32 -0.27 -21.91
N GLN A 304 -20.56 -0.67 -22.21
CA GLN A 304 -20.87 -1.99 -22.78
C GLN A 304 -20.00 -2.34 -24.00
N ALA A 305 -19.69 -1.33 -24.83
CA ALA A 305 -18.80 -1.50 -25.98
C ALA A 305 -17.40 -2.02 -25.63
N TYR A 306 -16.90 -1.73 -24.42
CA TYR A 306 -15.64 -2.30 -23.93
C TYR A 306 -15.78 -3.81 -23.75
N TYR A 307 -16.83 -4.26 -23.10
CA TYR A 307 -17.10 -5.69 -22.86
C TYR A 307 -17.33 -6.45 -24.16
N ASP A 308 -18.00 -5.83 -25.11
CA ASP A 308 -18.26 -6.42 -26.44
C ASP A 308 -16.97 -6.60 -27.24
N ALA A 309 -15.98 -5.70 -27.07
CA ALA A 309 -14.69 -5.76 -27.74
C ALA A 309 -13.71 -6.77 -27.10
N VAL A 310 -13.93 -7.16 -25.87
CA VAL A 310 -13.03 -7.98 -25.09
C VAL A 310 -12.88 -9.41 -25.64
N PRO A 311 -13.96 -10.13 -26.11
CA PRO A 311 -13.81 -11.44 -26.72
C PRO A 311 -12.89 -11.46 -27.95
N ALA A 312 -12.93 -10.40 -28.75
CA ALA A 312 -12.07 -10.25 -29.92
C ALA A 312 -10.58 -10.04 -29.55
N ARG A 313 -10.32 -9.42 -28.40
CA ARG A 313 -8.95 -9.15 -27.92
C ARG A 313 -8.29 -10.37 -27.23
N LEU A 314 -9.09 -11.24 -26.65
CA LEU A 314 -8.60 -12.39 -25.87
C LEU A 314 -8.77 -13.75 -26.54
N GLY A 315 -9.37 -13.84 -27.72
CA GLY A 315 -9.53 -15.09 -28.50
C GLY A 315 -10.28 -16.17 -27.70
N ALA A 316 -9.72 -17.38 -27.60
CA ALA A 316 -10.33 -18.53 -26.93
C ALA A 316 -10.45 -18.41 -25.39
N HIS A 317 -10.03 -17.31 -24.77
CA HIS A 317 -9.98 -17.14 -23.32
C HIS A 317 -11.22 -16.40 -22.75
N LYS A 318 -12.40 -16.69 -23.27
CA LYS A 318 -13.66 -16.02 -22.91
C LYS A 318 -14.02 -16.10 -21.43
N ASP A 319 -13.71 -17.22 -20.78
CA ASP A 319 -14.03 -17.44 -19.36
C ASP A 319 -13.22 -16.56 -18.41
N CYS A 320 -12.17 -15.96 -18.93
CA CYS A 320 -11.29 -15.08 -18.19
C CYS A 320 -11.78 -13.65 -18.02
N LEU A 321 -12.72 -13.23 -18.81
CA LEU A 321 -13.17 -11.84 -18.96
C LEU A 321 -14.18 -11.40 -17.93
N LEU A 322 -15.00 -12.35 -17.48
CA LEU A 322 -15.97 -12.11 -16.42
C LEU A 322 -15.30 -11.67 -15.12
N TYR A 323 -14.05 -12.13 -14.87
CA TYR A 323 -13.31 -11.84 -13.64
C TYR A 323 -12.59 -10.48 -13.64
N THR A 324 -12.28 -9.92 -14.81
CA THR A 324 -11.59 -8.62 -14.91
C THR A 324 -12.53 -7.44 -15.10
N SER A 325 -13.74 -7.70 -15.59
CA SER A 325 -14.69 -6.63 -15.93
C SER A 325 -15.46 -6.08 -14.73
N ASP A 326 -15.62 -6.86 -13.67
CA ASP A 326 -16.30 -6.42 -12.45
C ASP A 326 -15.34 -5.79 -11.41
N ALA A 327 -14.04 -5.83 -11.66
CA ALA A 327 -13.01 -5.31 -10.77
C ALA A 327 -12.34 -4.01 -11.28
N ALA A 328 -12.74 -3.52 -12.45
CA ALA A 328 -12.23 -2.29 -13.03
C ALA A 328 -13.10 -1.08 -12.70
#